data_10764b4cbcc26ece40d581deed205461
#
_entry.id   10764b4cbcc26ece40d581deed205461
#
_cell.length_a   1.000
_cell.length_b   1.000
_cell.length_c   1.000
_cell.angle_alpha   90.00
_cell.angle_beta   90.00
_cell.angle_gamma   90.00
#
_symmetry.space_group_name_H-M   'P 1'
#
loop_
_entity.id
_entity.type
_entity.pdbx_description
1 polymer ?
#
loop_
_entity_poly.entity_id
_entity_poly.type
_entity_poly.pdbx_seq_one_letter_code
_entity_poly.pdbx_strand_id
1 'polypeptide(L)'
;RLRSILGRKTGHESKVYPNFAEKKFSMPQQDAKPKEKNLNILEGKDKKEFLRGAEIAYESILTSFATGDLIKLKALLSPNMFSSFSEAIKSRNKNNIKSEFTFIGVKESSVEKYEKIKDNLFATVKFVAEVISVKRDKDNKIIEGNPDKIKFVTDSWKFTKNINNKSPNWYLSEIISQ
;
A
#
# COMPACT_ATOMS: atom_id res chain seq x y z
N ARG A 1 13.18 3.30 2.66
CA ARG A 1 12.50 2.01 2.80
C ARG A 1 11.30 2.15 3.72
N LEU A 2 10.24 1.41 3.45
CA LEU A 2 9.02 1.46 4.27
C LEU A 2 9.29 1.14 5.76
N ARG A 3 10.27 0.32 6.06
CA ARG A 3 10.70 0.02 7.44
C ARG A 3 11.06 1.26 8.25
N SER A 4 11.66 2.27 7.64
CA SER A 4 11.97 3.52 8.33
C SER A 4 10.72 4.37 8.59
N ILE A 5 9.67 4.19 7.79
CA ILE A 5 8.39 4.89 7.93
C ILE A 5 7.49 4.16 8.94
N LEU A 6 7.46 2.83 8.90
CA LEU A 6 6.60 1.98 9.72
C LEU A 6 7.17 1.68 11.11
N GLY A 7 8.49 1.87 11.33
CA GLY A 7 9.16 1.43 12.55
C GLY A 7 9.53 -0.06 12.53
N ARG A 8 10.39 -0.47 13.47
CA ARG A 8 11.09 -1.77 13.43
C ARG A 8 10.24 -3.03 13.65
N LYS A 9 8.94 -2.93 13.89
CA LYS A 9 8.09 -4.06 14.32
C LYS A 9 7.07 -4.54 13.29
N THR A 10 7.13 -4.08 12.06
CA THR A 10 6.15 -4.45 11.03
C THR A 10 6.54 -5.68 10.22
N GLY A 11 7.51 -6.45 10.68
CA GLY A 11 7.98 -7.65 10.01
C GLY A 11 7.17 -8.92 10.28
N HIS A 12 5.88 -8.81 10.64
CA HIS A 12 5.05 -9.99 10.74
C HIS A 12 4.53 -10.40 9.38
N GLU A 13 4.74 -11.66 9.03
CA GLU A 13 4.14 -12.30 7.87
C GLU A 13 2.62 -12.18 7.98
N SER A 14 2.05 -11.23 7.27
CA SER A 14 0.61 -11.09 7.21
C SER A 14 0.04 -12.07 6.21
N LYS A 15 -0.74 -12.98 6.71
CA LYS A 15 -1.60 -13.82 5.87
C LYS A 15 -2.69 -12.98 5.23
N VAL A 16 -3.00 -13.26 4.01
CA VAL A 16 -3.89 -12.52 3.12
C VAL A 16 -5.35 -12.59 3.59
N TYR A 17 -6.00 -11.46 3.71
CA TYR A 17 -7.44 -11.39 4.00
C TYR A 17 -8.14 -10.38 3.11
N PRO A 18 -9.01 -10.80 2.22
CA PRO A 18 -9.81 -9.89 1.42
C PRO A 18 -11.08 -9.48 2.19
N ASN A 19 -11.42 -8.23 2.23
CA ASN A 19 -12.81 -7.75 2.44
C ASN A 19 -12.92 -6.31 2.92
N PHE A 20 -12.56 -5.34 2.09
CA PHE A 20 -12.91 -3.95 2.40
C PHE A 20 -13.04 -3.12 1.13
N ALA A 21 -14.02 -2.27 1.06
CA ALA A 21 -14.38 -1.55 -0.14
C ALA A 21 -13.99 -0.07 -0.08
N GLU A 22 -13.09 0.36 -0.94
CA GLU A 22 -13.00 1.76 -1.32
C GLU A 22 -12.95 1.95 -2.83
N LYS A 23 -13.70 2.93 -3.29
CA LYS A 23 -13.89 3.22 -4.71
C LYS A 23 -12.63 3.73 -5.45
N LYS A 24 -11.55 4.02 -4.73
CA LYS A 24 -10.35 4.65 -5.31
C LYS A 24 -9.39 3.70 -6.01
N PHE A 25 -9.52 2.42 -5.74
CA PHE A 25 -8.65 1.38 -6.28
C PHE A 25 -9.48 0.40 -7.12
N SER A 26 -10.16 0.90 -8.13
CA SER A 26 -11.01 0.09 -8.99
C SER A 26 -10.40 -0.09 -10.37
N MET A 27 -10.43 -1.29 -10.85
CA MET A 27 -10.22 -1.56 -12.27
C MET A 27 -11.50 -1.18 -13.02
N PRO A 28 -11.41 -0.47 -14.16
CA PRO A 28 -12.59 -0.10 -14.93
C PRO A 28 -13.33 -1.34 -15.43
N GLN A 29 -14.62 -1.35 -15.22
CA GLN A 29 -15.48 -2.33 -15.87
C GLN A 29 -15.56 -1.97 -17.36
N GLN A 30 -15.09 -2.85 -18.21
CA GLN A 30 -15.37 -2.74 -19.64
C GLN A 30 -16.74 -3.33 -19.92
N ASP A 31 -17.62 -2.51 -20.49
CA ASP A 31 -18.87 -2.96 -21.14
C ASP A 31 -18.56 -3.70 -22.45
N ALA A 32 -17.86 -4.80 -22.39
CA ALA A 32 -17.61 -5.67 -23.52
C ALA A 32 -17.97 -7.10 -23.14
N LYS A 33 -18.72 -7.76 -24.04
CA LYS A 33 -19.09 -9.18 -23.95
C LYS A 33 -17.96 -10.03 -23.37
N PRO A 34 -18.24 -10.96 -22.45
CA PRO A 34 -17.21 -11.70 -21.77
C PRO A 34 -16.49 -12.63 -22.75
N LYS A 35 -15.35 -12.16 -23.28
CA LYS A 35 -14.28 -13.09 -23.59
C LYS A 35 -13.80 -13.60 -22.24
N GLU A 36 -13.72 -14.90 -22.05
CA GLU A 36 -13.14 -15.48 -20.83
C GLU A 36 -11.79 -14.81 -20.58
N LYS A 37 -11.79 -13.83 -19.68
CA LYS A 37 -10.55 -13.16 -19.30
C LYS A 37 -9.71 -14.19 -18.59
N ASN A 38 -8.52 -14.46 -19.08
CA ASN A 38 -7.56 -15.26 -18.37
C ASN A 38 -7.15 -14.50 -17.10
N LEU A 39 -7.82 -14.79 -15.99
CA LEU A 39 -7.61 -14.11 -14.70
C LEU A 39 -6.21 -14.31 -14.13
N ASN A 40 -5.40 -15.16 -14.74
CA ASN A 40 -4.03 -15.43 -14.31
C ASN A 40 -3.00 -14.48 -14.94
N ILE A 41 -3.43 -13.63 -15.87
CA ILE A 41 -2.55 -12.73 -16.61
C ILE A 41 -3.12 -11.31 -16.56
N LEU A 42 -2.25 -10.37 -16.27
CA LEU A 42 -2.56 -8.95 -16.28
C LEU A 42 -1.71 -8.27 -17.36
N GLU A 43 -2.34 -7.86 -18.45
CA GLU A 43 -1.66 -7.34 -19.65
C GLU A 43 -2.33 -6.09 -20.23
N GLY A 44 -1.56 -5.39 -21.05
CA GLY A 44 -2.05 -4.29 -21.88
C GLY A 44 -2.70 -3.15 -21.09
N LYS A 45 -3.89 -2.73 -21.52
CA LYS A 45 -4.65 -1.63 -20.91
C LYS A 45 -5.02 -1.92 -19.46
N ASP A 46 -5.43 -3.15 -19.17
CA ASP A 46 -5.81 -3.57 -17.80
C ASP A 46 -4.62 -3.46 -16.84
N LYS A 47 -3.42 -3.79 -17.30
CA LYS A 47 -2.19 -3.64 -16.51
C LYS A 47 -1.86 -2.18 -16.20
N LYS A 48 -2.00 -1.30 -17.20
CA LYS A 48 -1.76 0.14 -17.01
C LYS A 48 -2.74 0.75 -16.00
N GLU A 49 -4.00 0.42 -16.13
CA GLU A 49 -5.05 0.90 -15.22
C GLU A 49 -4.87 0.36 -13.81
N PHE A 50 -4.51 -0.92 -13.69
CA PHE A 50 -4.15 -1.53 -12.40
C PHE A 50 -2.97 -0.80 -11.74
N LEU A 51 -1.87 -0.58 -12.46
CA LEU A 51 -0.69 0.11 -11.92
C LEU A 51 -1.01 1.54 -11.50
N ARG A 52 -1.83 2.24 -12.27
CA ARG A 52 -2.28 3.60 -11.90
C ARG A 52 -3.06 3.58 -10.59
N GLY A 53 -3.97 2.63 -10.43
CA GLY A 53 -4.72 2.43 -9.18
C GLY A 53 -3.80 2.04 -8.02
N ALA A 54 -2.82 1.18 -8.27
CA ALA A 54 -1.83 0.78 -7.28
C ALA A 54 -0.96 1.95 -6.80
N GLU A 55 -0.54 2.82 -7.70
CA GLU A 55 0.20 4.05 -7.34
C GLU A 55 -0.62 4.99 -6.47
N ILE A 56 -1.90 5.16 -6.78
CA ILE A 56 -2.83 5.97 -5.98
C ILE A 56 -2.99 5.36 -4.58
N ALA A 57 -3.16 4.05 -4.50
CA ALA A 57 -3.27 3.34 -3.22
C ALA A 57 -1.98 3.45 -2.40
N TYR A 58 -0.83 3.31 -3.05
CA TYR A 58 0.47 3.45 -2.43
C TYR A 58 0.65 4.82 -1.76
N GLU A 59 0.39 5.90 -2.49
CA GLU A 59 0.43 7.26 -1.97
C GLU A 59 -0.56 7.45 -0.81
N SER A 60 -1.80 7.00 -0.99
CA SER A 60 -2.84 7.11 0.05
C SER A 60 -2.49 6.38 1.33
N ILE A 61 -1.92 5.19 1.22
CA ILE A 61 -1.52 4.37 2.38
C ILE A 61 -0.35 5.04 3.12
N LEU A 62 0.69 5.47 2.41
CA LEU A 62 1.84 6.12 3.02
C LEU A 62 1.46 7.44 3.70
N THR A 63 0.65 8.25 3.04
CA THR A 63 0.19 9.53 3.57
C THR A 63 -0.74 9.34 4.78
N SER A 64 -1.68 8.40 4.69
CA SER A 64 -2.59 8.09 5.78
C SER A 64 -1.87 7.49 6.99
N PHE A 65 -0.84 6.69 6.76
CA PHE A 65 0.00 6.18 7.83
C PHE A 65 0.76 7.32 8.54
N ALA A 66 1.33 8.23 7.77
CA ALA A 66 2.05 9.37 8.34
C ALA A 66 1.15 10.27 9.18
N THR A 67 -0.08 10.54 8.73
CA THR A 67 -1.07 11.37 9.45
C THR A 67 -1.83 10.60 10.53
N GLY A 68 -1.76 9.28 10.55
CA GLY A 68 -2.50 8.44 11.49
C GLY A 68 -4.00 8.30 11.15
N ASP A 69 -4.38 8.43 9.88
CA ASP A 69 -5.76 8.31 9.42
C ASP A 69 -6.19 6.84 9.35
N LEU A 70 -6.69 6.32 10.46
CA LEU A 70 -7.13 4.93 10.58
C LEU A 70 -8.35 4.60 9.73
N ILE A 71 -9.21 5.58 9.44
CA ILE A 71 -10.41 5.36 8.62
C ILE A 71 -10.01 5.06 7.18
N LYS A 72 -9.11 5.86 6.61
CA LYS A 72 -8.59 5.62 5.26
C LYS A 72 -7.78 4.32 5.18
N LEU A 73 -6.94 4.07 6.18
CA LEU A 73 -6.15 2.85 6.22
C LEU A 73 -7.03 1.59 6.29
N LYS A 74 -8.08 1.60 7.07
CA LYS A 74 -9.02 0.47 7.17
C LYS A 74 -9.65 0.12 5.82
N ALA A 75 -9.91 1.11 5.01
CA ALA A 75 -10.50 0.91 3.68
C ALA A 75 -9.51 0.41 2.62
N LEU A 76 -8.21 0.51 2.86
CA LEU A 76 -7.15 0.17 1.91
C LEU A 76 -6.34 -1.08 2.29
N LEU A 77 -6.43 -1.53 3.54
CA LEU A 77 -5.64 -2.61 4.10
C LEU A 77 -6.46 -3.84 4.42
N SER A 78 -5.84 -5.01 4.26
CA SER A 78 -6.36 -6.23 4.84
C SER A 78 -6.42 -6.13 6.38
N PRO A 79 -7.23 -6.95 7.07
CA PRO A 79 -7.32 -6.89 8.54
C PRO A 79 -5.98 -7.02 9.26
N ASN A 80 -5.12 -7.92 8.80
CA ASN A 80 -3.79 -8.11 9.40
C ASN A 80 -2.89 -6.90 9.17
N MET A 81 -2.89 -6.35 7.96
CA MET A 81 -2.11 -5.15 7.66
C MET A 81 -2.63 -3.95 8.45
N PHE A 82 -3.94 -3.81 8.56
CA PHE A 82 -4.55 -2.76 9.37
C PHE A 82 -4.15 -2.87 10.84
N SER A 83 -4.15 -4.08 11.40
CA SER A 83 -3.70 -4.32 12.77
C SER A 83 -2.25 -3.88 12.98
N SER A 84 -1.34 -4.29 12.09
CA SER A 84 0.07 -3.92 12.15
C SER A 84 0.29 -2.40 12.02
N PHE A 85 -0.40 -1.75 11.12
CA PHE A 85 -0.33 -0.29 10.93
C PHE A 85 -0.90 0.46 12.11
N SER A 86 -2.02 0.00 12.67
CA SER A 86 -2.64 0.58 13.86
C SER A 86 -1.73 0.49 15.06
N GLU A 87 -1.07 -0.65 15.28
CA GLU A 87 -0.11 -0.82 16.36
C GLU A 87 1.09 0.11 16.20
N ALA A 88 1.61 0.27 14.99
CA ALA A 88 2.71 1.18 14.72
C ALA A 88 2.33 2.64 14.99
N ILE A 89 1.12 3.06 14.62
CA ILE A 89 0.59 4.40 14.91
C ILE A 89 0.43 4.61 16.42
N LYS A 90 -0.14 3.64 17.13
CA LYS A 90 -0.30 3.71 18.59
C LYS A 90 1.05 3.80 19.30
N SER A 91 2.03 3.00 18.89
CA SER A 91 3.39 3.03 19.44
C SER A 91 4.07 4.39 19.21
N ARG A 92 3.94 4.93 18.01
CA ARG A 92 4.46 6.26 17.67
C ARG A 92 3.84 7.35 18.55
N ASN A 93 2.53 7.33 18.72
CA ASN A 93 1.81 8.29 19.55
C ASN A 93 2.19 8.16 21.04
N LYS A 94 2.30 6.93 21.53
CA LYS A 94 2.72 6.66 22.91
C LYS A 94 4.13 7.20 23.20
N ASN A 95 5.02 7.14 22.24
CA ASN A 95 6.39 7.62 22.34
C ASN A 95 6.53 9.11 21.99
N ASN A 96 5.41 9.81 21.76
CA ASN A 96 5.37 11.22 21.34
C ASN A 96 6.22 11.54 20.11
N ILE A 97 6.27 10.61 19.18
CA ILE A 97 6.98 10.77 17.92
C ILE A 97 6.04 11.39 16.88
N LYS A 98 6.45 12.50 16.30
CA LYS A 98 5.77 13.14 15.16
C LYS A 98 6.39 12.68 13.86
N SER A 99 5.56 12.29 12.91
CA SER A 99 5.95 11.96 11.55
C SER A 99 5.55 13.10 10.61
N GLU A 100 6.53 13.69 9.95
CA GLU A 100 6.33 14.63 8.85
C GLU A 100 6.65 13.92 7.55
N PHE A 101 5.70 13.87 6.63
CA PHE A 101 5.82 13.10 5.41
C PHE A 101 5.28 13.88 4.22
N THR A 102 6.08 13.99 3.17
CA THR A 102 5.68 14.55 1.89
C THR A 102 5.93 13.52 0.80
N PHE A 103 4.88 13.15 0.11
CA PHE A 103 4.95 12.29 -1.05
C PHE A 103 5.17 13.13 -2.30
N ILE A 104 6.29 12.95 -2.98
CA ILE A 104 6.62 13.72 -4.18
C ILE A 104 6.06 13.02 -5.42
N GLY A 105 6.32 11.74 -5.58
CA GLY A 105 5.76 10.98 -6.69
C GLY A 105 6.34 9.59 -6.83
N VAL A 106 5.66 8.77 -7.61
CA VAL A 106 6.15 7.47 -8.06
C VAL A 106 7.02 7.68 -9.29
N LYS A 107 8.26 7.21 -9.24
CA LYS A 107 9.19 7.22 -10.37
C LYS A 107 9.01 6.00 -11.27
N GLU A 108 8.75 4.87 -10.66
CA GLU A 108 8.60 3.61 -11.35
C GLU A 108 7.61 2.71 -10.61
N SER A 109 6.75 2.06 -11.35
CA SER A 109 5.92 0.96 -10.83
C SER A 109 5.89 -0.19 -11.84
N SER A 110 5.93 -1.41 -11.32
CA SER A 110 5.86 -2.61 -12.14
C SER A 110 5.21 -3.76 -11.42
N VAL A 111 4.47 -4.60 -12.15
CA VAL A 111 3.92 -5.85 -11.62
C VAL A 111 5.01 -6.90 -11.63
N GLU A 112 5.45 -7.34 -10.47
CA GLU A 112 6.46 -8.39 -10.32
C GLU A 112 5.85 -9.78 -10.41
N LYS A 113 4.65 -9.97 -9.86
CA LYS A 113 3.94 -11.23 -9.85
C LYS A 113 2.43 -11.00 -9.88
N TYR A 114 1.75 -11.82 -10.65
CA TYR A 114 0.30 -11.85 -10.69
C TYR A 114 -0.18 -13.29 -10.72
N GLU A 115 -1.01 -13.68 -9.75
CA GLU A 115 -1.49 -15.05 -9.62
C GLU A 115 -2.91 -15.12 -9.09
N LYS A 116 -3.58 -16.21 -9.43
CA LYS A 116 -4.89 -16.55 -8.89
C LYS A 116 -4.73 -17.81 -8.02
N ILE A 117 -5.15 -17.74 -6.78
CA ILE A 117 -5.19 -18.88 -5.85
C ILE A 117 -6.61 -18.98 -5.32
N LYS A 118 -7.32 -20.07 -5.68
CA LYS A 118 -8.76 -20.23 -5.41
C LYS A 118 -9.55 -19.02 -5.94
N ASP A 119 -10.29 -18.33 -5.08
CA ASP A 119 -11.11 -17.18 -5.44
C ASP A 119 -10.40 -15.83 -5.24
N ASN A 120 -9.11 -15.85 -4.96
CA ASN A 120 -8.33 -14.65 -4.72
C ASN A 120 -7.34 -14.38 -5.85
N LEU A 121 -7.28 -13.13 -6.26
CA LEU A 121 -6.24 -12.59 -7.12
C LEU A 121 -5.18 -11.91 -6.26
N PHE A 122 -3.92 -12.14 -6.59
CA PHE A 122 -2.77 -11.54 -5.92
C PHE A 122 -1.90 -10.83 -6.96
N ALA A 123 -1.59 -9.59 -6.69
CA ALA A 123 -0.67 -8.82 -7.51
C ALA A 123 0.43 -8.21 -6.63
N THR A 124 1.67 -8.57 -6.91
CA THR A 124 2.83 -7.96 -6.26
C THR A 124 3.38 -6.87 -7.14
N VAL A 125 3.44 -5.66 -6.60
CA VAL A 125 3.85 -4.45 -7.31
C VAL A 125 5.11 -3.90 -6.67
N LYS A 126 6.12 -3.64 -7.48
CA LYS A 126 7.30 -2.88 -7.09
C LYS A 126 7.04 -1.40 -7.34
N PHE A 127 7.34 -0.58 -6.34
CA PHE A 127 7.31 0.88 -6.44
C PHE A 127 8.68 1.45 -6.16
N VAL A 128 9.07 2.43 -6.95
CA VAL A 128 10.17 3.35 -6.65
C VAL A 128 9.57 4.73 -6.56
N ALA A 129 9.69 5.36 -5.41
CA ALA A 129 9.08 6.67 -5.15
C ALA A 129 10.05 7.65 -4.52
N GLU A 130 9.75 8.93 -4.69
CA GLU A 130 10.44 10.03 -4.03
C GLU A 130 9.57 10.57 -2.91
N VAL A 131 10.16 10.67 -1.73
CA VAL A 131 9.50 11.17 -0.52
C VAL A 131 10.44 12.06 0.29
N ILE A 132 9.87 12.91 1.12
CA ILE A 132 10.57 13.57 2.21
C ILE A 132 9.94 13.06 3.49
N SER A 133 10.74 12.47 4.38
CA SER A 133 10.27 11.86 5.62
C SER A 133 11.14 12.29 6.78
N VAL A 134 10.50 12.77 7.83
CA VAL A 134 11.16 13.20 9.07
C VAL A 134 10.36 12.68 10.26
N LYS A 135 11.07 12.16 11.25
CA LYS A 135 10.50 11.89 12.57
C LYS A 135 11.15 12.78 13.61
N ARG A 136 10.32 13.36 14.46
CA ARG A 136 10.73 14.21 15.56
C ARG A 136 10.25 13.64 16.89
N ASP A 137 11.08 13.83 17.92
CA ASP A 137 10.70 13.47 19.29
C ASP A 137 9.79 14.54 19.95
N LYS A 138 9.46 14.33 21.21
CA LYS A 138 8.65 15.27 22.02
C LYS A 138 9.26 16.67 22.13
N ASP A 139 10.59 16.79 22.02
CA ASP A 139 11.33 18.05 22.08
C ASP A 139 11.55 18.67 20.69
N ASN A 140 10.85 18.14 19.68
CA ASN A 140 10.92 18.58 18.28
C ASN A 140 12.30 18.35 17.62
N LYS A 141 13.12 17.49 18.21
CA LYS A 141 14.39 17.08 17.62
C LYS A 141 14.19 16.00 16.56
N ILE A 142 14.93 16.11 15.48
CA ILE A 142 14.94 15.08 14.43
C ILE A 142 15.62 13.82 14.95
N ILE A 143 14.88 12.72 14.97
CA ILE A 143 15.38 11.38 15.33
C ILE A 143 15.58 10.47 14.13
N GLU A 144 14.96 10.80 13.01
CA GLU A 144 15.09 10.06 11.75
C GLU A 144 14.74 10.96 10.56
N GLY A 145 15.47 10.80 9.46
CA GLY A 145 15.22 11.51 8.22
C GLY A 145 15.87 12.89 8.13
N ASN A 146 15.60 13.58 7.02
CA ASN A 146 16.10 14.91 6.73
C ASN A 146 15.03 15.72 5.99
N PRO A 147 14.58 16.88 6.54
CA PRO A 147 13.53 17.69 5.93
C PRO A 147 13.96 18.37 4.62
N ASP A 148 15.26 18.47 4.37
CA ASP A 148 15.82 19.17 3.21
C ASP A 148 16.25 18.21 2.08
N LYS A 149 16.05 16.90 2.26
CA LYS A 149 16.47 15.89 1.30
C LYS A 149 15.34 15.02 0.83
N ILE A 150 15.26 14.86 -0.48
CA ILE A 150 14.43 13.85 -1.13
C ILE A 150 15.08 12.48 -0.93
N LYS A 151 14.26 11.54 -0.46
CA LYS A 151 14.64 10.15 -0.27
C LYS A 151 13.97 9.29 -1.33
N PHE A 152 14.74 8.40 -1.94
CA PHE A 152 14.19 7.33 -2.76
C PHE A 152 13.82 6.15 -1.88
N VAL A 153 12.61 5.64 -2.05
CA VAL A 153 12.13 4.43 -1.40
C VAL A 153 11.76 3.40 -2.45
N THR A 154 12.14 2.15 -2.21
CA THR A 154 11.79 1.02 -3.06
C THR A 154 11.03 0.01 -2.21
N ASP A 155 9.81 -0.29 -2.63
CA ASP A 155 8.91 -1.20 -1.92
C ASP A 155 8.29 -2.21 -2.88
N SER A 156 8.11 -3.44 -2.41
CA SER A 156 7.30 -4.45 -3.07
C SER A 156 6.10 -4.77 -2.20
N TRP A 157 4.91 -4.49 -2.73
CA TRP A 157 3.64 -4.65 -2.02
C TRP A 157 2.74 -5.64 -2.73
N LYS A 158 2.16 -6.54 -1.96
CA LYS A 158 1.19 -7.52 -2.47
C LYS A 158 -0.23 -7.08 -2.18
N PHE A 159 -0.99 -6.90 -3.26
CA PHE A 159 -2.40 -6.57 -3.22
C PHE A 159 -3.25 -7.80 -3.48
N THR A 160 -4.42 -7.84 -2.89
CA THR A 160 -5.38 -8.94 -2.99
C THR A 160 -6.77 -8.45 -3.33
N LYS A 161 -7.46 -9.24 -4.16
CA LYS A 161 -8.87 -9.06 -4.50
C LYS A 161 -9.56 -10.42 -4.53
N ASN A 162 -10.77 -10.51 -3.96
CA ASN A 162 -11.62 -11.68 -4.11
C ASN A 162 -12.49 -11.53 -5.36
N ILE A 163 -12.49 -12.54 -6.25
CA ILE A 163 -13.24 -12.50 -7.52
C ILE A 163 -14.75 -12.58 -7.32
N ASN A 164 -15.21 -13.13 -6.20
CA ASN A 164 -16.63 -13.24 -5.86
C ASN A 164 -17.18 -11.98 -5.19
N ASN A 165 -16.31 -11.06 -4.82
CA ASN A 165 -16.72 -9.79 -4.27
C ASN A 165 -17.14 -8.86 -5.41
N LYS A 166 -18.34 -8.30 -5.33
CA LYS A 166 -18.84 -7.34 -6.32
C LYS A 166 -18.05 -6.04 -6.34
N SER A 167 -17.33 -5.72 -5.28
CA SER A 167 -16.45 -4.57 -5.23
C SER A 167 -15.21 -4.80 -6.09
N PRO A 168 -14.84 -3.85 -6.97
CA PRO A 168 -13.64 -3.95 -7.78
C PRO A 168 -12.34 -3.67 -7.01
N ASN A 169 -12.42 -3.51 -5.70
CA ASN A 169 -11.32 -3.01 -4.89
C ASN A 169 -10.28 -4.08 -4.56
N TRP A 170 -9.04 -3.61 -4.53
CA TRP A 170 -7.88 -4.35 -4.06
C TRP A 170 -7.45 -3.84 -2.68
N TYR A 171 -6.83 -4.72 -1.89
CA TYR A 171 -6.34 -4.42 -0.54
C TYR A 171 -4.88 -4.76 -0.44
N LEU A 172 -4.11 -3.93 0.27
CA LEU A 172 -2.76 -4.29 0.64
C LEU A 172 -2.82 -5.43 1.66
N SER A 173 -2.26 -6.57 1.31
CA SER A 173 -2.27 -7.77 2.13
C SER A 173 -0.91 -8.15 2.69
N GLU A 174 0.17 -7.72 2.05
CA GLU A 174 1.52 -8.04 2.49
C GLU A 174 2.53 -7.00 1.98
N ILE A 175 3.51 -6.70 2.80
CA ILE A 175 4.70 -5.93 2.41
C ILE A 175 5.85 -6.92 2.32
N ILE A 176 6.42 -7.06 1.11
CA ILE A 176 7.50 -8.00 0.87
C ILE A 176 8.81 -7.41 1.38
N SER A 177 9.47 -8.11 2.27
CA SER A 177 10.82 -7.75 2.73
C SER A 177 11.85 -8.07 1.67
N GLN A 178 12.72 -7.12 1.36
CA GLN A 178 13.92 -7.34 0.56
C GLN A 178 15.12 -7.58 1.47
#